data_b3de50991655bf57a7e4d78d59694af9
#
_entry.id   b3de50991655bf57a7e4d78d59694af9
#
_cell.length_a   1.000
_cell.length_b   1.000
_cell.length_c   1.000
_cell.angle_alpha   90.00
_cell.angle_beta   90.00
_cell.angle_gamma   90.00
#
_symmetry.space_group_name_H-M   'P 1'
#
loop_
_entity.id
_entity.type
_entity.pdbx_description
1 polymer ?
#
loop_
_entity_poly.entity_id
_entity_poly.type
_entity_poly.pdbx_seq_one_letter_code
_entity_poly.pdbx_strand_id
1 'polypeptide(L)'
;VSLLSGATPGVHWGPGGEFYLRAIRFGNTDPMIHLFKAAGYKIEPDVVSANTSVVYFPVASGHSRSEKDVSLFEKIGLAATAQKYWSDNGVSVTLSFDKELESKHIAPALHMYEGQLKAVSFLPMGNQTYPQQPYTQITKEEYNSYIGTIRKIDWSAIYDGKDNLDAESEKYCSTDACEIKLY
;
A
#
# COMPACT_ATOMS: atom_id res chain seq x y z
N VAL A 1 2.42 4.96 11.93
CA VAL A 1 3.38 5.89 11.29
C VAL A 1 3.32 5.74 9.77
N SER A 2 3.46 4.53 9.20
CA SER A 2 3.47 4.33 7.75
C SER A 2 2.19 4.81 7.05
N LEU A 3 1.03 4.67 7.68
CA LEU A 3 -0.25 5.12 7.13
C LEU A 3 -0.29 6.63 6.91
N LEU A 4 0.16 7.40 7.89
CA LEU A 4 0.12 8.85 7.88
C LEU A 4 1.28 9.47 7.11
N SER A 5 2.42 8.77 7.02
CA SER A 5 3.60 9.23 6.27
C SER A 5 3.56 8.86 4.79
N GLY A 6 2.57 8.06 4.35
CA GLY A 6 2.52 7.54 2.99
C GLY A 6 3.56 6.46 2.67
N ALA A 7 4.40 6.07 3.63
CA ALA A 7 5.37 5.01 3.43
C ALA A 7 4.68 3.66 3.16
N THR A 8 5.29 2.81 2.33
CA THR A 8 4.81 1.47 2.04
C THR A 8 5.69 0.42 2.71
N PRO A 9 5.15 -0.72 3.15
CA PRO A 9 5.97 -1.88 3.50
C PRO A 9 6.53 -2.50 2.22
N GLY A 10 7.86 -2.62 2.12
CA GLY A 10 8.53 -3.14 0.92
C GLY A 10 8.91 -2.06 -0.10
N VAL A 11 9.36 -2.50 -1.26
CA VAL A 11 9.77 -1.63 -2.38
C VAL A 11 8.64 -1.54 -3.40
N HIS A 12 7.76 -0.58 -3.21
CA HIS A 12 6.64 -0.33 -4.13
C HIS A 12 6.71 1.09 -4.64
N TRP A 13 6.54 1.25 -5.95
CA TRP A 13 6.48 2.55 -6.59
C TRP A 13 5.07 3.13 -6.42
N GLY A 14 5.00 4.39 -6.02
CA GLY A 14 3.73 5.10 -5.99
C GLY A 14 3.15 5.30 -7.38
N PRO A 15 1.83 5.47 -7.52
CA PRO A 15 1.22 5.85 -8.77
C PRO A 15 1.81 7.17 -9.24
N GLY A 16 1.83 7.41 -10.53
CA GLY A 16 2.36 8.65 -11.09
C GLY A 16 1.73 9.88 -10.46
N GLY A 17 2.57 10.89 -10.18
CA GLY A 17 2.15 12.18 -9.68
C GLY A 17 2.58 12.49 -8.24
N GLU A 18 2.54 13.78 -7.91
CA GLU A 18 2.93 14.29 -6.60
C GLU A 18 1.87 13.98 -5.52
N PHE A 19 0.59 13.90 -5.93
CA PHE A 19 -0.53 13.72 -5.02
C PHE A 19 -1.29 12.43 -5.33
N TYR A 20 -1.59 11.66 -4.29
CA TYR A 20 -2.41 10.47 -4.42
C TYR A 20 -3.22 10.16 -3.15
N LEU A 21 -4.27 9.37 -3.31
CA LEU A 21 -5.00 8.74 -2.22
C LEU A 21 -4.44 7.33 -1.99
N ARG A 22 -4.13 7.02 -0.76
CA ARG A 22 -3.81 5.67 -0.32
C ARG A 22 -5.02 5.07 0.36
N ALA A 23 -5.55 3.99 -0.21
CA ALA A 23 -6.67 3.24 0.35
C ALA A 23 -6.15 2.11 1.25
N ILE A 24 -6.53 2.14 2.53
CA ILE A 24 -6.15 1.13 3.52
C ILE A 24 -7.40 0.48 4.08
N ARG A 25 -7.37 -0.82 4.20
CA ARG A 25 -8.46 -1.63 4.72
C ARG A 25 -8.30 -1.87 6.20
N PHE A 26 -9.40 -1.68 6.93
CA PHE A 26 -9.52 -1.93 8.37
C PHE A 26 -10.74 -2.80 8.63
N GLY A 27 -10.67 -3.72 9.57
CA GLY A 27 -11.86 -4.41 10.06
C GLY A 27 -12.86 -3.40 10.64
N ASN A 28 -14.16 -3.63 10.48
CA ASN A 28 -15.19 -2.69 10.96
C ASN A 28 -15.18 -2.49 12.48
N THR A 29 -14.60 -3.44 13.22
CA THR A 29 -14.44 -3.38 14.68
C THR A 29 -13.13 -2.71 15.12
N ASP A 30 -12.26 -2.33 14.16
CA ASP A 30 -10.99 -1.67 14.49
C ASP A 30 -11.26 -0.30 15.12
N PRO A 31 -10.76 -0.04 16.36
CA PRO A 31 -10.98 1.22 17.05
C PRO A 31 -10.43 2.43 16.30
N MET A 32 -9.45 2.24 15.42
CA MET A 32 -8.90 3.29 14.57
C MET A 32 -9.94 3.90 13.63
N ILE A 33 -10.96 3.16 13.22
CA ILE A 33 -12.01 3.65 12.32
C ILE A 33 -12.76 4.83 12.96
N HIS A 34 -13.09 4.73 14.24
CA HIS A 34 -13.77 5.82 14.95
C HIS A 34 -12.92 7.09 15.00
N LEU A 35 -11.61 6.95 15.20
CA LEU A 35 -10.68 8.08 15.23
C LEU A 35 -10.55 8.73 13.86
N PHE A 36 -10.42 7.95 12.79
CA PHE A 36 -10.36 8.47 11.42
C PHE A 36 -11.65 9.17 11.03
N LYS A 37 -12.80 8.59 11.40
CA LYS A 37 -14.11 9.21 11.18
C LYS A 37 -14.25 10.54 11.92
N ALA A 38 -13.88 10.59 13.19
CA ALA A 38 -13.90 11.82 13.99
C ALA A 38 -12.95 12.88 13.45
N ALA A 39 -11.79 12.46 12.91
CA ALA A 39 -10.83 13.34 12.28
C ALA A 39 -11.22 13.78 10.84
N GLY A 40 -12.32 13.28 10.27
CA GLY A 40 -12.82 13.70 8.97
C GLY A 40 -12.19 12.99 7.77
N TYR A 41 -11.57 11.83 7.96
CA TYR A 41 -11.10 11.01 6.84
C TYR A 41 -12.27 10.43 6.06
N LYS A 42 -12.11 10.30 4.73
CA LYS A 42 -13.07 9.59 3.89
C LYS A 42 -13.00 8.09 4.19
N ILE A 43 -14.17 7.50 4.51
CA ILE A 43 -14.32 6.07 4.81
C ILE A 43 -15.48 5.52 3.99
N GLU A 44 -15.27 4.38 3.35
CA GLU A 44 -16.28 3.67 2.57
C GLU A 44 -16.29 2.19 2.95
N PRO A 45 -17.41 1.48 2.84
CA PRO A 45 -17.43 0.02 2.94
C PRO A 45 -16.55 -0.59 1.85
N ASP A 46 -15.82 -1.68 2.18
CA ASP A 46 -15.08 -2.43 1.16
C ASP A 46 -16.05 -3.17 0.24
N VAL A 47 -15.82 -3.08 -1.07
CA VAL A 47 -16.68 -3.73 -2.08
C VAL A 47 -16.52 -5.24 -2.13
N VAL A 48 -15.47 -5.79 -1.53
CA VAL A 48 -15.15 -7.23 -1.54
C VAL A 48 -15.48 -7.89 -0.21
N SER A 49 -15.22 -7.23 0.91
CA SER A 49 -15.35 -7.80 2.25
C SER A 49 -16.36 -7.02 3.09
N ALA A 50 -17.48 -7.65 3.44
CA ALA A 50 -18.57 -7.03 4.18
C ALA A 50 -18.19 -6.48 5.57
N ASN A 51 -17.16 -7.06 6.20
CA ASN A 51 -16.71 -6.66 7.54
C ASN A 51 -15.49 -5.73 7.51
N THR A 52 -15.26 -5.08 6.38
CA THR A 52 -14.09 -4.23 6.17
C THR A 52 -14.50 -2.85 5.69
N SER A 53 -13.81 -1.85 6.19
CA SER A 53 -13.93 -0.47 5.72
C SER A 53 -12.63 -0.01 5.06
N VAL A 54 -12.73 0.80 4.04
CA VAL A 54 -11.61 1.42 3.35
C VAL A 54 -11.47 2.86 3.80
N VAL A 55 -10.32 3.20 4.36
CA VAL A 55 -9.98 4.56 4.77
C VAL A 55 -9.01 5.15 3.76
N TYR A 56 -9.29 6.37 3.29
CA TYR A 56 -8.48 7.06 2.29
C TYR A 56 -7.58 8.11 2.93
N PHE A 57 -6.28 7.95 2.72
CA PHE A 57 -5.24 8.84 3.21
C PHE A 57 -4.69 9.67 2.05
N PRO A 58 -4.92 10.99 2.03
CA PRO A 58 -4.30 11.86 1.05
C PRO A 58 -2.81 12.02 1.35
N VAL A 59 -1.97 11.81 0.35
CA VAL A 59 -0.51 11.87 0.44
C VAL A 59 0.04 12.83 -0.59
N ALA A 60 0.93 13.74 -0.14
CA ALA A 60 1.81 14.51 -1.00
C ALA A 60 3.19 13.87 -0.93
N SER A 61 3.61 13.18 -1.99
CA SER A 61 4.85 12.40 -1.97
C SER A 61 6.11 13.25 -2.03
N GLY A 62 6.01 14.46 -2.58
CA GLY A 62 7.16 15.31 -2.83
C GLY A 62 8.14 14.75 -3.86
N HIS A 63 7.81 13.63 -4.52
CA HIS A 63 8.67 12.99 -5.49
C HIS A 63 8.36 13.46 -6.91
N SER A 64 9.43 13.78 -7.67
CA SER A 64 9.34 14.17 -9.07
C SER A 64 9.26 12.98 -10.02
N ARG A 65 9.71 11.78 -9.58
CA ARG A 65 9.71 10.56 -10.38
C ARG A 65 8.53 9.67 -10.01
N SER A 66 7.76 9.31 -11.01
CA SER A 66 6.62 8.41 -10.87
C SER A 66 6.99 7.00 -11.31
N GLU A 67 6.09 6.07 -11.08
CA GLU A 67 6.17 4.69 -11.56
C GLU A 67 6.50 4.59 -13.06
N LYS A 68 6.00 5.55 -13.87
CA LYS A 68 6.20 5.59 -15.32
C LYS A 68 7.61 6.06 -15.72
N ASP A 69 8.28 6.77 -14.83
CA ASP A 69 9.62 7.33 -15.07
C ASP A 69 10.74 6.36 -14.69
N VAL A 70 10.38 5.17 -14.24
CA VAL A 70 11.33 4.17 -13.73
C VAL A 70 11.19 2.89 -14.52
N SER A 71 12.28 2.46 -15.15
CA SER A 71 12.28 1.24 -15.96
C SER A 71 12.13 -0.03 -15.12
N LEU A 72 11.68 -1.11 -15.75
CA LEU A 72 11.63 -2.44 -15.13
C LEU A 72 12.98 -2.86 -14.56
N PHE A 73 14.08 -2.60 -15.27
CA PHE A 73 15.43 -2.95 -14.79
C PHE A 73 15.85 -2.16 -13.56
N GLU A 74 15.49 -0.89 -13.47
CA GLU A 74 15.77 -0.08 -12.27
C GLU A 74 14.95 -0.57 -11.08
N LYS A 75 13.67 -0.88 -11.28
CA LYS A 75 12.80 -1.40 -10.24
C LYS A 75 13.31 -2.74 -9.67
N ILE A 76 13.66 -3.69 -10.53
CA ILE A 76 14.17 -5.00 -10.10
C ILE A 76 15.56 -4.87 -9.45
N GLY A 77 16.41 -3.99 -9.97
CA GLY A 77 17.72 -3.71 -9.38
C GLY A 77 17.65 -3.14 -7.98
N LEU A 78 16.70 -2.24 -7.72
CA LEU A 78 16.45 -1.71 -6.38
C LEU A 78 15.97 -2.80 -5.42
N ALA A 79 15.05 -3.66 -5.87
CA ALA A 79 14.57 -4.79 -5.06
C ALA A 79 15.72 -5.78 -4.74
N ALA A 80 16.57 -6.11 -5.73
CA ALA A 80 17.74 -6.96 -5.54
C ALA A 80 18.75 -6.34 -4.58
N THR A 81 18.98 -5.03 -4.67
CA THR A 81 19.86 -4.29 -3.76
C THR A 81 19.34 -4.35 -2.32
N ALA A 82 18.05 -4.11 -2.12
CA ALA A 82 17.41 -4.20 -0.81
C ALA A 82 17.47 -5.63 -0.25
N GLN A 83 17.25 -6.65 -1.09
CA GLN A 83 17.34 -8.05 -0.69
C GLN A 83 18.76 -8.45 -0.29
N LYS A 84 19.76 -7.99 -1.02
CA LYS A 84 21.15 -8.37 -0.79
C LYS A 84 21.78 -7.68 0.42
N TYR A 85 21.49 -6.40 0.62
CA TYR A 85 22.21 -5.55 1.57
C TYR A 85 21.42 -5.10 2.78
N TRP A 86 20.10 -5.29 2.78
CA TRP A 86 19.22 -4.78 3.84
C TRP A 86 18.39 -5.84 4.53
N SER A 87 17.79 -6.79 3.80
CA SER A 87 16.77 -7.69 4.35
C SER A 87 17.17 -9.16 4.26
N ASP A 88 17.21 -9.83 5.39
CA ASP A 88 17.33 -11.30 5.45
C ASP A 88 16.05 -12.00 5.00
N ASN A 89 14.88 -11.40 5.26
CA ASN A 89 13.60 -11.89 4.77
C ASN A 89 13.34 -11.49 3.32
N GLY A 90 12.28 -12.02 2.71
CA GLY A 90 11.88 -11.64 1.37
C GLY A 90 11.51 -10.16 1.28
N VAL A 91 12.11 -9.43 0.33
CA VAL A 91 11.70 -8.06 0.02
C VAL A 91 10.41 -8.11 -0.80
N SER A 92 9.34 -7.53 -0.25
CA SER A 92 8.08 -7.40 -0.98
C SER A 92 8.21 -6.35 -2.08
N VAL A 93 7.96 -6.73 -3.31
CA VAL A 93 8.00 -5.84 -4.47
C VAL A 93 6.94 -6.22 -5.50
N THR A 94 6.31 -5.21 -6.08
CA THR A 94 5.48 -5.35 -7.28
C THR A 94 6.12 -4.51 -8.39
N LEU A 95 6.62 -5.20 -9.41
CA LEU A 95 7.27 -4.59 -10.55
C LEU A 95 6.21 -4.24 -11.60
N SER A 96 5.80 -3.00 -11.61
CA SER A 96 4.95 -2.48 -12.67
C SER A 96 5.75 -2.24 -13.94
N PHE A 97 5.20 -2.58 -15.09
CA PHE A 97 5.90 -2.49 -16.37
C PHE A 97 4.94 -2.09 -17.51
N ASP A 98 5.47 -1.42 -18.51
CA ASP A 98 4.75 -1.15 -19.74
C ASP A 98 4.63 -2.44 -20.57
N LYS A 99 3.38 -2.86 -20.83
CA LYS A 99 3.10 -4.13 -21.50
C LYS A 99 3.70 -4.19 -22.90
N GLU A 100 3.63 -3.11 -23.64
CA GLU A 100 4.08 -3.07 -25.05
C GLU A 100 5.61 -2.92 -25.16
N LEU A 101 6.19 -2.11 -24.27
CA LEU A 101 7.61 -1.77 -24.34
C LEU A 101 8.49 -2.73 -23.54
N GLU A 102 8.04 -3.17 -22.36
CA GLU A 102 8.90 -3.84 -21.38
C GLU A 102 8.64 -5.34 -21.19
N SER A 103 7.52 -5.91 -21.71
CA SER A 103 7.22 -7.36 -21.56
C SER A 103 8.37 -8.26 -21.98
N LYS A 104 9.03 -7.94 -23.08
CA LYS A 104 10.19 -8.67 -23.61
C LYS A 104 11.42 -8.63 -22.70
N HIS A 105 11.45 -7.69 -21.76
CA HIS A 105 12.57 -7.49 -20.84
C HIS A 105 12.40 -8.23 -19.52
N ILE A 106 11.22 -8.82 -19.24
CA ILE A 106 10.95 -9.53 -17.98
C ILE A 106 11.92 -10.71 -17.80
N ALA A 107 12.03 -11.59 -18.78
CA ALA A 107 12.91 -12.75 -18.69
C ALA A 107 14.40 -12.37 -18.59
N PRO A 108 14.93 -11.44 -19.41
CA PRO A 108 16.29 -10.94 -19.23
C PRO A 108 16.55 -10.30 -17.87
N ALA A 109 15.59 -9.52 -17.35
CA ALA A 109 15.72 -8.89 -16.03
C ALA A 109 15.74 -9.91 -14.88
N LEU A 110 14.86 -10.91 -14.94
CA LEU A 110 14.86 -12.00 -13.98
C LEU A 110 16.19 -12.78 -14.02
N HIS A 111 16.69 -13.11 -15.20
CA HIS A 111 17.95 -13.84 -15.34
C HIS A 111 19.15 -13.04 -14.80
N MET A 112 19.15 -11.70 -15.02
CA MET A 112 20.22 -10.83 -14.50
C MET A 112 20.31 -10.83 -12.96
N TYR A 113 19.18 -10.96 -12.28
CA TYR A 113 19.09 -10.91 -10.82
C TYR A 113 18.75 -12.27 -10.20
N GLU A 114 18.89 -13.36 -10.96
CA GLU A 114 18.72 -14.72 -10.46
C GLU A 114 19.67 -14.96 -9.26
N GLY A 115 19.13 -15.55 -8.20
CA GLY A 115 19.86 -15.77 -6.94
C GLY A 115 19.99 -14.55 -6.03
N GLN A 116 19.56 -13.35 -6.46
CA GLN A 116 19.57 -12.15 -5.64
C GLN A 116 18.18 -11.77 -5.11
N LEU A 117 17.13 -12.35 -5.66
CA LEU A 117 15.74 -12.10 -5.30
C LEU A 117 15.10 -13.36 -4.72
N LYS A 118 14.29 -13.22 -3.69
CA LYS A 118 13.51 -14.33 -3.12
C LYS A 118 12.13 -14.46 -3.74
N ALA A 119 11.48 -13.33 -4.04
CA ALA A 119 10.20 -13.28 -4.72
C ALA A 119 10.02 -11.94 -5.43
N VAL A 120 9.27 -11.95 -6.54
CA VAL A 120 8.83 -10.74 -7.24
C VAL A 120 7.43 -10.98 -7.81
N SER A 121 6.63 -9.92 -7.87
CA SER A 121 5.35 -9.90 -8.56
C SER A 121 5.43 -8.90 -9.71
N PHE A 122 4.81 -9.23 -10.84
CA PHE A 122 4.74 -8.35 -12.00
C PHE A 122 3.32 -7.85 -12.20
N LEU A 123 3.17 -6.56 -12.52
CA LEU A 123 1.90 -5.92 -12.79
C LEU A 123 2.01 -5.04 -14.04
N PRO A 124 1.29 -5.36 -15.14
CA PRO A 124 1.26 -4.46 -16.29
C PRO A 124 0.69 -3.10 -15.88
N MET A 125 1.36 -2.01 -16.28
CA MET A 125 0.82 -0.67 -16.17
C MET A 125 -0.34 -0.50 -17.15
N GLY A 126 -1.38 0.23 -16.77
CA GLY A 126 -2.54 0.48 -17.62
C GLY A 126 -3.79 0.82 -16.81
N ASN A 127 -4.90 0.98 -17.50
CA ASN A 127 -6.20 1.31 -16.91
C ASN A 127 -6.83 0.12 -16.16
N GLN A 128 -6.12 -0.41 -15.18
CA GLN A 128 -6.69 -1.39 -14.25
C GLN A 128 -7.57 -0.63 -13.26
N THR A 129 -8.73 -0.22 -13.71
CA THR A 129 -9.75 0.39 -12.88
C THR A 129 -10.55 -0.71 -12.17
N TYR A 130 -9.96 -1.31 -11.16
CA TYR A 130 -10.78 -2.04 -10.19
C TYR A 130 -11.14 -1.10 -9.03
N PRO A 131 -12.31 -1.28 -8.42
CA PRO A 131 -12.77 -0.41 -7.34
C PRO A 131 -11.81 -0.40 -6.16
N GLN A 132 -11.68 0.77 -5.51
CA GLN A 132 -10.91 0.92 -4.27
C GLN A 132 -9.45 0.45 -4.38
N GLN A 133 -8.77 0.90 -5.44
CA GLN A 133 -7.34 0.64 -5.65
C GLN A 133 -6.51 1.11 -4.45
N PRO A 134 -5.41 0.40 -4.11
CA PRO A 134 -4.51 0.79 -3.01
C PRO A 134 -3.95 2.20 -3.15
N TYR A 135 -3.78 2.65 -4.39
CA TYR A 135 -3.30 4.00 -4.73
C TYR A 135 -4.14 4.56 -5.87
N THR A 136 -4.55 5.80 -5.74
CA THR A 136 -5.26 6.54 -6.80
C THR A 136 -4.63 7.92 -6.94
N GLN A 137 -4.10 8.23 -8.12
CA GLN A 137 -3.58 9.56 -8.41
C GLN A 137 -4.71 10.58 -8.34
N ILE A 138 -4.43 11.72 -7.71
CA ILE A 138 -5.35 12.85 -7.59
C ILE A 138 -4.66 14.16 -7.98
N THR A 139 -5.46 15.18 -8.25
CA THR A 139 -4.94 16.53 -8.50
C THR A 139 -4.57 17.23 -7.19
N LYS A 140 -3.83 18.34 -7.31
CA LYS A 140 -3.52 19.20 -6.15
C LYS A 140 -4.78 19.79 -5.52
N GLU A 141 -5.76 20.16 -6.33
CA GLU A 141 -7.04 20.69 -5.90
C GLU A 141 -7.83 19.67 -5.09
N GLU A 142 -7.91 18.42 -5.58
CA GLU A 142 -8.52 17.31 -4.86
C GLU A 142 -7.78 17.02 -3.55
N TYR A 143 -6.43 16.98 -3.57
CA TYR A 143 -5.64 16.81 -2.36
C TYR A 143 -5.96 17.90 -1.33
N ASN A 144 -5.98 19.17 -1.74
CA ASN A 144 -6.29 20.29 -0.85
C ASN A 144 -7.73 20.18 -0.28
N SER A 145 -8.68 19.72 -1.09
CA SER A 145 -10.04 19.46 -0.64
C SER A 145 -10.09 18.41 0.47
N TYR A 146 -9.35 17.29 0.31
CA TYR A 146 -9.26 16.26 1.34
C TYR A 146 -8.59 16.78 2.61
N ILE A 147 -7.44 17.43 2.50
CA ILE A 147 -6.73 17.98 3.66
C ILE A 147 -7.55 19.03 4.39
N GLY A 148 -8.34 19.83 3.67
CA GLY A 148 -9.22 20.84 4.28
C GLY A 148 -10.31 20.25 5.20
N THR A 149 -10.67 18.99 5.02
CA THR A 149 -11.67 18.30 5.87
C THR A 149 -11.03 17.52 7.02
N ILE A 150 -9.74 17.19 6.93
CA ILE A 150 -9.05 16.37 7.91
C ILE A 150 -8.55 17.24 9.08
N ARG A 151 -8.82 16.79 10.29
CA ARG A 151 -8.34 17.38 11.55
C ARG A 151 -7.25 16.49 12.15
N LYS A 152 -6.52 17.05 13.11
CA LYS A 152 -5.56 16.27 13.90
C LYS A 152 -6.28 15.15 14.64
N ILE A 153 -5.75 13.92 14.53
CA ILE A 153 -6.28 12.77 15.24
C ILE A 153 -6.00 12.93 16.74
N ASP A 154 -7.02 12.74 17.55
CA ASP A 154 -6.87 12.65 19.00
C ASP A 154 -6.54 11.21 19.40
N TRP A 155 -5.26 10.95 19.63
CA TRP A 155 -4.78 9.63 20.02
C TRP A 155 -5.05 9.28 21.48
N SER A 156 -5.46 10.24 22.32
CA SER A 156 -5.75 9.97 23.74
C SER A 156 -6.92 9.01 23.91
N ALA A 157 -7.85 9.03 22.95
CA ALA A 157 -9.01 8.13 22.97
C ALA A 157 -8.65 6.63 22.85
N ILE A 158 -7.44 6.27 22.39
CA ILE A 158 -6.95 4.88 22.37
C ILE A 158 -6.46 4.47 23.77
N TYR A 159 -5.94 5.43 24.54
CA TYR A 159 -5.28 5.14 25.83
C TYR A 159 -6.22 5.19 27.02
N ASP A 160 -7.48 5.59 26.85
CA ASP A 160 -8.45 5.70 27.96
C ASP A 160 -8.88 4.35 28.57
N GLY A 161 -8.21 3.27 28.25
CA GLY A 161 -8.11 2.02 29.03
C GLY A 161 -9.44 1.33 29.38
N LYS A 162 -10.56 1.75 28.83
CA LYS A 162 -11.89 1.21 29.14
C LYS A 162 -12.38 0.15 28.19
N ASP A 163 -11.79 0.06 27.01
CA ASP A 163 -12.02 -1.05 26.12
C ASP A 163 -10.83 -2.00 26.24
N ASN A 164 -11.06 -3.14 26.88
CA ASN A 164 -10.24 -4.31 26.64
C ASN A 164 -10.27 -4.54 25.13
N LEU A 165 -9.23 -4.07 24.48
CA LEU A 165 -8.91 -4.47 23.12
C LEU A 165 -8.52 -5.95 23.20
N ASP A 166 -9.48 -6.82 23.44
CA ASP A 166 -9.40 -8.17 22.93
C ASP A 166 -9.34 -8.00 21.41
N ALA A 167 -8.13 -7.77 20.93
CA ALA A 167 -7.83 -7.95 19.54
C ALA A 167 -8.25 -9.40 19.24
N GLU A 168 -9.46 -9.59 18.74
CA GLU A 168 -9.79 -10.80 18.02
C GLU A 168 -8.71 -10.87 16.95
N SER A 169 -7.74 -11.77 17.16
CA SER A 169 -6.65 -12.02 16.24
C SER A 169 -7.28 -12.18 14.87
N GLU A 170 -6.92 -11.29 13.96
CA GLU A 170 -7.38 -11.40 12.57
C GLU A 170 -7.12 -12.83 12.14
N LYS A 171 -8.18 -13.53 11.72
CA LYS A 171 -8.17 -14.95 11.35
C LYS A 171 -7.21 -15.30 10.19
N TYR A 172 -6.45 -14.32 9.67
CA TYR A 172 -5.70 -14.47 8.43
C TYR A 172 -4.19 -14.27 8.53
N CYS A 173 -3.66 -13.74 9.64
CA CYS A 173 -2.21 -13.72 9.91
C CYS A 173 -2.00 -13.52 11.41
N SER A 174 -2.01 -14.57 12.20
CA SER A 174 -1.18 -14.58 13.39
C SER A 174 0.28 -14.66 12.91
N THR A 175 1.16 -13.92 13.54
CA THR A 175 2.55 -13.68 13.14
C THR A 175 3.38 -14.96 12.88
N ASP A 176 2.86 -16.14 13.15
CA ASP A 176 3.61 -17.41 13.08
C ASP A 176 2.99 -18.51 12.23
N ALA A 177 1.77 -18.38 11.70
CA ALA A 177 1.19 -19.37 10.79
C ALA A 177 0.02 -18.83 9.96
N CYS A 178 0.12 -18.94 8.64
CA CYS A 178 -1.03 -18.86 7.75
C CYS A 178 -1.75 -20.21 7.75
N GLU A 179 -2.90 -20.34 8.40
CA GLU A 179 -3.76 -21.51 8.23
C GLU A 179 -4.53 -21.39 6.91
N ILE A 180 -4.01 -22.02 5.87
CA ILE A 180 -4.77 -22.27 4.64
C ILE A 180 -5.58 -23.53 4.85
N LYS A 181 -6.89 -23.40 5.04
CA LYS A 181 -7.80 -24.54 4.94
C LYS A 181 -8.02 -24.83 3.46
N LEU A 182 -7.37 -25.91 2.98
CA LEU A 182 -7.71 -26.50 1.70
C LEU A 182 -9.06 -27.22 1.85
N TYR A 183 -10.04 -26.82 1.06
CA TYR A 183 -11.31 -27.54 0.87
C TYR A 183 -11.18 -28.49 -0.31
#